data_6b02c2134ded0383303817a7123688ae
#
_entry.id   6b02c2134ded0383303817a7123688ae
#
_cell.length_a   1.000
_cell.length_b   1.000
_cell.length_c   1.000
_cell.angle_alpha   90.00
_cell.angle_beta   90.00
_cell.angle_gamma   90.00
#
_symmetry.space_group_name_H-M   'P 1'
#
loop_
_entity.id
_entity.type
_entity.pdbx_description
1 polymer ?
#
loop_
_entity_poly.entity_id
_entity_poly.type
_entity_poly.pdbx_seq_one_letter_code
_entity_poly.pdbx_strand_id
1 'polypeptide(L)'
;MCIRDRNNNYYFSLSGELDSTVRFTSIFLIINYIFNVFTNMGGTEVVDGSRSMRYVLMIDEAHDLFREKKSLEILEVLLRKIRSYGVSIILLSQGISEYNQGNFDFSQECETAFLLPINDLNNTKAINKFLGLSEKDGSRTMRNLEKLDNGQCVSNIKELQKGDLFEVVQYWKEKK
;
A
#
# COMPACT_ATOMS: atom_id res chain seq x y z
N MET A 1 -13.03 5.58 21.43
CA MET A 1 -13.61 5.63 20.07
C MET A 1 -14.18 4.26 19.76
N CYS A 2 -15.47 4.14 19.57
CA CYS A 2 -16.14 2.85 19.39
C CYS A 2 -16.43 2.67 17.90
N ILE A 3 -15.64 1.87 17.18
CA ILE A 3 -15.94 1.47 15.78
C ILE A 3 -17.03 0.40 15.87
N ARG A 4 -18.25 0.81 16.24
CA ARG A 4 -19.41 -0.10 16.30
C ARG A 4 -20.17 -0.18 14.98
N ASP A 5 -19.94 0.76 14.08
CA ASP A 5 -20.69 0.88 12.83
C ASP A 5 -19.85 0.35 11.69
N ARG A 6 -20.17 -0.86 11.21
CA ARG A 6 -19.43 -1.57 10.17
C ARG A 6 -19.75 -1.07 8.74
N ASN A 7 -20.65 -0.11 8.63
CA ASN A 7 -21.15 0.36 7.33
C ASN A 7 -20.61 1.73 6.94
N ASN A 8 -19.74 2.35 7.76
CA ASN A 8 -19.21 3.68 7.51
C ASN A 8 -17.72 3.66 7.16
N ASN A 9 -17.32 4.60 6.32
CA ASN A 9 -15.92 4.93 6.08
C ASN A 9 -15.43 5.85 7.20
N TYR A 10 -14.27 5.56 7.74
CA TYR A 10 -13.63 6.36 8.78
C TYR A 10 -12.38 7.03 8.24
N TYR A 11 -12.22 8.28 8.53
CA TYR A 11 -11.04 9.06 8.23
C TYR A 11 -10.40 9.54 9.53
N PHE A 12 -9.12 9.20 9.72
CA PHE A 12 -8.32 9.63 10.86
C PHE A 12 -7.32 10.67 10.37
N SER A 13 -7.61 11.95 10.66
CA SER A 13 -6.63 13.01 10.39
C SER A 13 -5.70 13.15 11.58
N LEU A 14 -4.41 12.92 11.36
CA LEU A 14 -3.37 13.17 12.33
C LEU A 14 -2.61 14.43 11.89
N SER A 15 -2.88 15.54 12.56
CA SER A 15 -2.31 16.84 12.25
C SER A 15 -0.77 16.79 12.22
N GLY A 16 -0.16 17.43 11.23
CA GLY A 16 1.28 17.62 11.15
C GLY A 16 1.88 18.46 12.30
N GLU A 17 1.02 19.14 13.08
CA GLU A 17 1.42 19.90 14.28
C GLU A 17 1.65 19.01 15.49
N LEU A 18 1.16 17.74 15.46
CA LEU A 18 1.44 16.79 16.51
C LEU A 18 2.93 16.39 16.53
N ASP A 19 3.48 16.25 17.73
CA ASP A 19 4.79 15.63 17.90
C ASP A 19 4.85 14.28 17.18
N SER A 20 5.98 14.00 16.54
CA SER A 20 6.16 12.78 15.75
C SER A 20 5.90 11.51 16.57
N THR A 21 6.28 11.49 17.84
CA THR A 21 6.05 10.36 18.76
C THR A 21 4.56 10.15 19.02
N VAL A 22 3.83 11.25 19.23
CA VAL A 22 2.37 11.19 19.46
C VAL A 22 1.65 10.71 18.22
N ARG A 23 1.99 11.28 17.06
CA ARG A 23 1.41 10.88 15.76
C ARG A 23 1.65 9.40 15.51
N PHE A 24 2.89 8.97 15.65
CA PHE A 24 3.30 7.59 15.50
C PHE A 24 2.57 6.64 16.44
N THR A 25 2.54 6.94 17.75
CA THR A 25 1.83 6.14 18.75
C THR A 25 0.34 6.02 18.42
N SER A 26 -0.27 7.10 17.94
CA SER A 26 -1.68 7.11 17.54
C SER A 26 -1.94 6.18 16.35
N ILE A 27 -1.13 6.25 15.30
CA ILE A 27 -1.23 5.35 14.14
C ILE A 27 -1.11 3.90 14.59
N PHE A 28 -0.10 3.62 15.40
CA PHE A 28 0.17 2.29 15.93
C PHE A 28 -1.01 1.72 16.73
N LEU A 29 -1.59 2.50 17.64
CA LEU A 29 -2.74 2.09 18.44
C LEU A 29 -3.97 1.83 17.56
N ILE A 30 -4.20 2.66 16.53
CA ILE A 30 -5.29 2.47 15.58
C ILE A 30 -5.10 1.16 14.80
N ILE A 31 -3.91 0.92 14.27
CA ILE A 31 -3.60 -0.30 13.51
C ILE A 31 -3.75 -1.53 14.38
N ASN A 32 -3.21 -1.51 15.61
CA ASN A 32 -3.33 -2.62 16.55
C ASN A 32 -4.79 -2.89 16.95
N TYR A 33 -5.56 -1.84 17.15
CA TYR A 33 -7.00 -1.97 17.45
C TYR A 33 -7.72 -2.64 16.28
N ILE A 34 -7.51 -2.17 15.06
CA ILE A 34 -8.09 -2.75 13.83
C ILE A 34 -7.71 -4.22 13.71
N PHE A 35 -6.42 -4.53 13.88
CA PHE A 35 -5.93 -5.90 13.81
C PHE A 35 -6.63 -6.82 14.81
N ASN A 36 -6.72 -6.41 16.08
CA ASN A 36 -7.39 -7.18 17.12
C ASN A 36 -8.88 -7.39 16.84
N VAL A 37 -9.58 -6.35 16.35
CA VAL A 37 -10.99 -6.46 15.98
C VAL A 37 -11.19 -7.52 14.91
N PHE A 38 -10.42 -7.47 13.82
CA PHE A 38 -10.59 -8.41 12.72
C PHE A 38 -10.11 -9.82 13.04
N THR A 39 -9.05 -9.95 13.84
CA THR A 39 -8.59 -11.26 14.33
C THR A 39 -9.67 -11.95 15.15
N ASN A 40 -10.34 -11.21 16.02
CA ASN A 40 -11.44 -11.76 16.85
C ASN A 40 -12.70 -12.10 16.03
N MET A 41 -12.87 -11.52 14.83
CA MET A 41 -13.97 -11.86 13.93
C MET A 41 -13.75 -13.17 13.15
N GLY A 42 -12.57 -13.74 13.23
CA GLY A 42 -12.18 -14.93 12.48
C GLY A 42 -11.88 -14.67 11.00
N GLY A 43 -11.35 -15.68 10.32
CA GLY A 43 -11.03 -15.62 8.89
C GLY A 43 -12.28 -15.47 8.01
N THR A 44 -12.10 -14.96 6.79
CA THR A 44 -13.14 -14.92 5.77
C THR A 44 -13.10 -16.16 4.91
N GLU A 45 -14.26 -16.51 4.33
CA GLU A 45 -14.38 -17.64 3.41
C GLU A 45 -13.61 -17.40 2.12
N VAL A 46 -13.19 -18.50 1.51
CA VAL A 46 -12.60 -18.51 0.18
C VAL A 46 -13.62 -19.11 -0.78
N VAL A 47 -14.04 -18.33 -1.77
CA VAL A 47 -14.98 -18.74 -2.82
C VAL A 47 -14.27 -18.60 -4.17
N ASP A 48 -14.25 -19.65 -4.96
CA ASP A 48 -13.61 -19.70 -6.28
C ASP A 48 -12.15 -19.19 -6.29
N GLY A 49 -11.39 -19.55 -5.26
CA GLY A 49 -9.99 -19.14 -5.10
C GLY A 49 -9.80 -17.69 -4.63
N SER A 50 -10.87 -16.93 -4.49
CA SER A 50 -10.85 -15.55 -4.01
C SER A 50 -11.35 -15.45 -2.58
N ARG A 51 -10.69 -14.64 -1.78
CA ARG A 51 -11.09 -14.39 -0.39
C ARG A 51 -11.99 -13.16 -0.30
N SER A 52 -13.11 -13.31 0.40
CA SER A 52 -14.02 -12.20 0.63
C SER A 52 -13.34 -11.06 1.40
N MET A 53 -13.41 -9.85 0.86
CA MET A 53 -12.85 -8.65 1.48
C MET A 53 -13.90 -7.98 2.37
N ARG A 54 -13.50 -7.66 3.60
CA ARG A 54 -14.33 -6.94 4.59
C ARG A 54 -14.03 -5.46 4.62
N TYR A 55 -12.72 -5.12 4.59
CA TYR A 55 -12.26 -3.75 4.75
C TYR A 55 -11.00 -3.47 3.94
N VAL A 56 -10.83 -2.19 3.63
CA VAL A 56 -9.60 -1.63 3.09
C VAL A 56 -9.05 -0.63 4.11
N LEU A 57 -7.81 -0.83 4.53
CA LEU A 57 -7.05 0.12 5.33
C LEU A 57 -6.08 0.86 4.41
N MET A 58 -6.30 2.16 4.23
CA MET A 58 -5.39 3.01 3.47
C MET A 58 -4.56 3.85 4.45
N ILE A 59 -3.25 3.79 4.29
CA ILE A 59 -2.28 4.53 5.11
C ILE A 59 -1.53 5.47 4.19
N ASP A 60 -1.80 6.74 4.35
CA ASP A 60 -1.08 7.81 3.66
C ASP A 60 0.21 8.14 4.41
N GLU A 61 1.24 8.57 3.70
CA GLU A 61 2.60 8.79 4.23
C GLU A 61 3.13 7.60 5.04
N ALA A 62 2.96 6.40 4.47
CA ALA A 62 3.30 5.13 5.15
C ALA A 62 4.78 5.06 5.59
N HIS A 63 5.65 5.88 4.98
CA HIS A 63 7.06 5.97 5.35
C HIS A 63 7.28 6.38 6.81
N ASP A 64 6.35 7.12 7.42
CA ASP A 64 6.42 7.45 8.84
C ASP A 64 6.41 6.21 9.74
N LEU A 65 5.74 5.12 9.30
CA LEU A 65 5.73 3.86 10.03
C LEU A 65 7.05 3.09 9.92
N PHE A 66 7.84 3.35 8.88
CA PHE A 66 9.07 2.61 8.62
C PHE A 66 10.25 3.12 9.42
N ARG A 67 10.16 4.32 9.99
CA ARG A 67 11.23 4.97 10.76
C ARG A 67 11.51 4.27 12.09
N GLU A 68 10.51 3.65 12.67
CA GLU A 68 10.58 3.00 13.96
C GLU A 68 10.61 1.47 13.83
N LYS A 69 11.66 0.82 14.33
CA LYS A 69 11.84 -0.63 14.20
C LYS A 69 10.64 -1.45 14.72
N LYS A 70 10.09 -1.08 15.89
CA LYS A 70 8.94 -1.78 16.47
C LYS A 70 7.69 -1.69 15.60
N SER A 71 7.51 -0.58 14.91
CA SER A 71 6.39 -0.37 14.00
C SER A 71 6.51 -1.22 12.75
N LEU A 72 7.72 -1.28 12.22
CA LEU A 72 8.02 -2.11 11.08
C LEU A 72 7.74 -3.58 11.38
N GLU A 73 8.18 -4.08 12.55
CA GLU A 73 7.90 -5.46 12.99
C GLU A 73 6.40 -5.76 13.09
N ILE A 74 5.61 -4.80 13.57
CA ILE A 74 4.16 -4.96 13.70
C ILE A 74 3.48 -4.87 12.35
N LEU A 75 3.89 -3.93 11.51
CA LEU A 75 3.39 -3.81 10.15
C LEU A 75 3.67 -5.09 9.34
N GLU A 76 4.86 -5.70 9.52
CA GLU A 76 5.21 -6.99 8.94
C GLU A 76 4.23 -8.09 9.36
N VAL A 77 4.02 -8.26 10.66
CA VAL A 77 3.08 -9.28 11.19
C VAL A 77 1.67 -9.01 10.66
N LEU A 78 1.29 -7.75 10.57
CA LEU A 78 -0.01 -7.33 10.10
C LEU A 78 -0.19 -7.64 8.61
N LEU A 79 0.74 -7.24 7.76
CA LEU A 79 0.71 -7.51 6.31
C LEU A 79 0.60 -9.02 6.02
N ARG A 80 1.36 -9.86 6.74
CA ARG A 80 1.34 -11.31 6.55
C ARG A 80 0.04 -11.97 7.00
N LYS A 81 -0.60 -11.48 8.04
CA LYS A 81 -1.75 -12.15 8.68
C LYS A 81 -3.10 -11.57 8.29
N ILE A 82 -3.19 -10.25 8.11
CA ILE A 82 -4.50 -9.57 8.04
C ILE A 82 -5.31 -9.95 6.80
N ARG A 83 -4.63 -10.36 5.73
CA ARG A 83 -5.27 -10.86 4.51
C ARG A 83 -6.23 -12.02 4.79
N SER A 84 -5.87 -12.94 5.71
CA SER A 84 -6.71 -14.08 6.07
C SER A 84 -8.01 -13.67 6.75
N TYR A 85 -8.07 -12.47 7.29
CA TYR A 85 -9.24 -11.88 7.94
C TYR A 85 -10.06 -10.97 7.00
N GLY A 86 -9.73 -10.94 5.71
CA GLY A 86 -10.46 -10.17 4.71
C GLY A 86 -10.15 -8.67 4.74
N VAL A 87 -8.97 -8.28 5.20
CA VAL A 87 -8.54 -6.88 5.20
C VAL A 87 -7.45 -6.69 4.14
N SER A 88 -7.64 -5.71 3.27
CA SER A 88 -6.63 -5.23 2.33
C SER A 88 -5.94 -3.99 2.90
N ILE A 89 -4.64 -3.87 2.69
CA ILE A 89 -3.87 -2.70 3.10
C ILE A 89 -3.32 -2.01 1.86
N ILE A 90 -3.52 -0.70 1.78
CA ILE A 90 -2.95 0.17 0.76
C ILE A 90 -1.98 1.11 1.47
N LEU A 91 -0.71 1.04 1.09
CA LEU A 91 0.34 1.92 1.60
C LEU A 91 0.66 2.96 0.53
N LEU A 92 0.56 4.23 0.88
CA LEU A 92 0.90 5.35 0.01
C LEU A 92 2.18 6.02 0.51
N SER A 93 3.08 6.35 -0.40
CA SER A 93 4.34 7.03 -0.09
C SER A 93 4.84 7.82 -1.30
N GLN A 94 5.68 8.82 -1.07
CA GLN A 94 6.17 9.72 -2.12
C GLN A 94 7.39 9.15 -2.86
N GLY A 95 8.09 8.17 -2.28
CA GLY A 95 9.29 7.59 -2.89
C GLY A 95 9.40 6.09 -2.71
N ILE A 96 9.90 5.41 -3.75
CA ILE A 96 10.07 3.95 -3.70
C ILE A 96 11.22 3.55 -2.78
N SER A 97 12.21 4.41 -2.59
CA SER A 97 13.34 4.21 -1.69
C SER A 97 12.91 4.00 -0.24
N GLU A 98 11.76 4.58 0.16
CA GLU A 98 11.21 4.46 1.51
C GLU A 98 10.79 3.03 1.84
N TYR A 99 10.43 2.25 0.84
CA TYR A 99 10.09 0.83 0.98
C TYR A 99 11.30 -0.10 1.01
N ASN A 100 12.52 0.44 0.82
CA ASN A 100 13.75 -0.34 0.87
C ASN A 100 14.28 -0.44 2.30
N GLN A 101 13.59 -1.21 3.14
CA GLN A 101 13.97 -1.46 4.52
C GLN A 101 14.85 -2.69 4.61
N GLY A 102 16.05 -2.56 5.19
CA GLY A 102 17.05 -3.63 5.24
C GLY A 102 16.59 -4.94 5.90
N ASN A 103 15.58 -4.88 6.76
CA ASN A 103 15.07 -6.01 7.52
C ASN A 103 13.71 -6.52 7.03
N PHE A 104 13.05 -5.85 6.08
CA PHE A 104 11.73 -6.23 5.61
C PHE A 104 11.56 -5.95 4.12
N ASP A 105 11.12 -6.97 3.39
CA ASP A 105 10.91 -6.90 1.95
C ASP A 105 9.45 -6.67 1.59
N PHE A 106 9.06 -5.41 1.49
CA PHE A 106 7.71 -5.02 1.08
C PHE A 106 7.29 -5.58 -0.28
N SER A 107 8.23 -5.82 -1.19
CA SER A 107 7.91 -6.33 -2.51
C SER A 107 7.39 -7.78 -2.51
N GLN A 108 7.68 -8.52 -1.44
CA GLN A 108 7.15 -9.88 -1.26
C GLN A 108 5.78 -9.89 -0.60
N GLU A 109 5.49 -8.90 0.24
CA GLU A 109 4.23 -8.83 1.00
C GLU A 109 3.15 -7.99 0.29
N CYS A 110 3.56 -7.05 -0.56
CA CYS A 110 2.66 -6.23 -1.38
C CYS A 110 2.55 -6.84 -2.78
N GLU A 111 1.42 -7.48 -3.08
CA GLU A 111 1.19 -8.21 -4.34
C GLU A 111 1.10 -7.24 -5.54
N THR A 112 0.55 -6.06 -5.33
CA THR A 112 0.32 -5.08 -6.38
C THR A 112 0.98 -3.75 -6.05
N ALA A 113 1.71 -3.21 -7.01
CA ALA A 113 2.34 -1.90 -6.93
C ALA A 113 1.79 -0.98 -8.03
N PHE A 114 1.48 0.26 -7.65
CA PHE A 114 1.10 1.34 -8.55
C PHE A 114 2.15 2.44 -8.46
N LEU A 115 2.88 2.68 -9.54
CA LEU A 115 3.87 3.74 -9.63
C LEU A 115 3.29 4.91 -10.43
N LEU A 116 2.97 5.97 -9.72
CA LEU A 116 2.60 7.28 -10.28
C LEU A 116 3.87 8.04 -10.70
N PRO A 117 3.77 9.23 -11.31
CA PRO A 117 4.95 10.06 -11.55
C PRO A 117 5.76 10.25 -10.27
N ILE A 118 6.97 9.69 -10.23
CA ILE A 118 7.89 9.74 -9.08
C ILE A 118 9.19 10.42 -9.47
N ASN A 119 9.80 11.13 -8.52
CA ASN A 119 11.08 11.81 -8.75
C ASN A 119 12.31 10.90 -8.55
N ASP A 120 12.12 9.73 -7.89
CA ASP A 120 13.20 8.79 -7.53
C ASP A 120 13.37 7.69 -8.59
N LEU A 121 13.62 8.10 -9.83
CA LEU A 121 13.86 7.17 -10.96
C LEU A 121 15.23 6.46 -10.88
N ASN A 122 16.13 6.94 -10.03
CA ASN A 122 17.47 6.37 -9.90
C ASN A 122 17.48 5.00 -9.23
N ASN A 123 16.41 4.63 -8.53
CA ASN A 123 16.30 3.36 -7.80
C ASN A 123 15.70 2.25 -8.67
N THR A 124 16.27 2.04 -9.86
CA THR A 124 15.81 1.05 -10.84
C THR A 124 15.68 -0.36 -10.27
N LYS A 125 16.57 -0.76 -9.36
CA LYS A 125 16.50 -2.08 -8.72
C LYS A 125 15.24 -2.25 -7.88
N ALA A 126 14.88 -1.25 -7.08
CA ALA A 126 13.66 -1.29 -6.27
C ALA A 126 12.41 -1.29 -7.17
N ILE A 127 12.39 -0.44 -8.21
CA ILE A 127 11.28 -0.38 -9.18
C ILE A 127 11.07 -1.75 -9.83
N ASN A 128 12.12 -2.37 -10.37
CA ASN A 128 12.05 -3.68 -11.00
C ASN A 128 11.59 -4.75 -10.02
N LYS A 129 12.06 -4.70 -8.79
CA LYS A 129 11.70 -5.64 -7.74
C LYS A 129 10.21 -5.56 -7.39
N PHE A 130 9.67 -4.35 -7.17
CA PHE A 130 8.25 -4.14 -6.87
C PHE A 130 7.32 -4.51 -8.02
N LEU A 131 7.73 -4.25 -9.25
CA LEU A 131 6.94 -4.61 -10.42
C LEU A 131 7.16 -6.07 -10.85
N GLY A 132 8.11 -6.79 -10.23
CA GLY A 132 8.44 -8.16 -10.61
C GLY A 132 8.95 -8.27 -12.05
N LEU A 133 9.78 -7.31 -12.47
CA LEU A 133 10.31 -7.20 -13.82
C LEU A 133 11.67 -7.89 -13.97
N SER A 134 11.93 -8.43 -15.17
CA SER A 134 13.26 -8.82 -15.57
C SER A 134 14.13 -7.59 -15.90
N GLU A 135 15.45 -7.73 -15.93
CA GLU A 135 16.35 -6.63 -16.31
C GLU A 135 16.06 -6.08 -17.72
N LYS A 136 15.62 -6.95 -18.64
CA LYS A 136 15.25 -6.56 -20.00
C LYS A 136 14.01 -5.66 -20.04
N ASP A 137 13.00 -6.02 -19.26
CA ASP A 137 11.76 -5.26 -19.18
C ASP A 137 11.93 -3.96 -18.42
N GLY A 138 12.88 -3.91 -17.49
CA GLY A 138 13.19 -2.74 -16.67
C GLY A 138 13.52 -1.49 -17.50
N SER A 139 14.27 -1.62 -18.58
CA SER A 139 14.62 -0.48 -19.44
C SER A 139 13.42 0.13 -20.18
N ARG A 140 12.42 -0.68 -20.52
CA ARG A 140 11.16 -0.20 -21.11
C ARG A 140 10.32 0.51 -20.06
N THR A 141 10.20 -0.10 -18.88
CA THR A 141 9.45 0.47 -17.76
C THR A 141 10.02 1.80 -17.31
N MET A 142 11.32 1.94 -17.23
CA MET A 142 11.96 3.23 -16.92
C MET A 142 11.58 4.33 -17.92
N ARG A 143 11.60 4.02 -19.22
CA ARG A 143 11.14 4.96 -20.26
C ARG A 143 9.66 5.33 -20.13
N ASN A 144 8.83 4.40 -19.68
CA ASN A 144 7.42 4.67 -19.42
C ASN A 144 7.25 5.58 -18.19
N LEU A 145 7.99 5.31 -17.12
CA LEU A 145 7.97 6.14 -15.89
C LEU A 145 8.42 7.58 -16.14
N GLU A 146 9.44 7.79 -16.98
CA GLU A 146 9.93 9.12 -17.37
C GLU A 146 8.92 9.94 -18.18
N LYS A 147 7.94 9.26 -18.79
CA LYS A 147 6.93 9.88 -19.66
C LYS A 147 5.56 9.97 -19.02
N LEU A 148 5.43 9.56 -17.74
CA LEU A 148 4.16 9.59 -17.05
C LEU A 148 3.62 11.01 -16.90
N ASP A 149 2.39 11.19 -17.35
CA ASP A 149 1.61 12.39 -17.10
C ASP A 149 0.67 12.22 -15.89
N ASN A 150 0.07 13.32 -15.47
CA ASN A 150 -0.93 13.30 -14.41
C ASN A 150 -2.12 12.38 -14.79
N GLY A 151 -2.43 11.44 -13.92
CA GLY A 151 -3.49 10.46 -14.15
C GLY A 151 -3.02 9.19 -14.84
N GLN A 152 -1.73 9.06 -15.10
CA GLN A 152 -1.12 7.85 -15.64
C GLN A 152 -0.34 7.11 -14.56
N CYS A 153 -0.22 5.80 -14.70
CA CYS A 153 0.60 5.01 -13.80
C CYS A 153 1.16 3.75 -14.50
N VAL A 154 2.13 3.14 -13.84
CA VAL A 154 2.69 1.83 -14.22
C VAL A 154 2.42 0.85 -13.10
N SER A 155 2.06 -0.40 -13.42
CA SER A 155 1.74 -1.41 -12.42
C SER A 155 2.16 -2.82 -12.84
N ASN A 156 2.06 -3.73 -11.90
CA ASN A 156 2.21 -5.18 -12.09
C ASN A 156 0.87 -5.94 -12.00
N ILE A 157 -0.24 -5.27 -12.22
CA ILE A 157 -1.56 -5.92 -12.27
C ILE A 157 -1.55 -7.04 -13.31
N LYS A 158 -2.17 -8.18 -12.99
CA LYS A 158 -2.13 -9.39 -13.82
C LYS A 158 -2.81 -9.22 -15.19
N GLU A 159 -3.81 -8.36 -15.25
CA GLU A 159 -4.59 -8.06 -16.46
C GLU A 159 -3.82 -7.21 -17.47
N LEU A 160 -2.72 -6.59 -17.03
CA LEU A 160 -1.85 -5.75 -17.85
C LEU A 160 -0.50 -6.42 -18.03
N GLN A 161 0.21 -6.07 -19.10
CA GLN A 161 1.61 -6.45 -19.19
C GLN A 161 2.39 -5.66 -18.15
N LYS A 162 3.16 -6.35 -17.31
CA LYS A 162 3.97 -5.72 -16.26
C LYS A 162 4.85 -4.60 -16.81
N GLY A 163 4.77 -3.45 -16.17
CA GLY A 163 5.54 -2.27 -16.55
C GLY A 163 4.95 -1.46 -17.71
N ASP A 164 3.76 -1.81 -18.21
CA ASP A 164 3.04 -0.99 -19.17
C ASP A 164 2.38 0.21 -18.48
N LEU A 165 2.32 1.30 -19.23
CA LEU A 165 1.63 2.51 -18.84
C LEU A 165 0.13 2.34 -19.07
N PHE A 166 -0.68 2.79 -18.12
CA PHE A 166 -2.12 2.90 -18.27
C PHE A 166 -2.66 4.19 -17.63
N GLU A 167 -3.83 4.62 -18.05
CA GLU A 167 -4.52 5.78 -17.49
C GLU A 167 -5.41 5.37 -16.33
N VAL A 168 -5.35 6.14 -15.26
CA VAL A 168 -6.28 6.01 -14.14
C VAL A 168 -7.52 6.82 -14.45
N VAL A 169 -8.66 6.14 -14.55
CA VAL A 169 -9.93 6.80 -14.84
C VAL A 169 -10.31 7.75 -13.71
N GLN A 170 -10.52 9.00 -14.06
CA GLN A 170 -10.94 10.04 -13.12
C GLN A 170 -12.47 9.99 -12.97
N TYR A 171 -12.97 9.09 -12.13
CA TYR A 171 -14.41 8.82 -11.98
C TYR A 171 -15.27 10.07 -11.68
N TRP A 172 -14.68 11.11 -11.09
CA TRP A 172 -15.38 12.38 -10.84
C TRP A 172 -15.63 13.19 -12.12
N LYS A 173 -14.94 12.88 -13.22
CA LYS A 173 -15.20 13.50 -14.52
C LYS A 173 -16.29 12.79 -15.31
N GLU A 174 -16.58 11.52 -14.98
CA GLU A 174 -17.61 10.73 -15.66
C GLU A 174 -19.03 11.04 -15.16
N LYS A 175 -19.15 11.73 -14.02
CA LYS A 175 -20.45 12.15 -13.45
C LYS A 175 -20.93 13.51 -13.98
N LYS A 176 -20.89 13.72 -15.30
CA LYS A 176 -21.57 14.83 -15.93
C LYS A 176 -22.79 14.37 -16.71
#